data_0a1bc287ae9b3df3ffd4a88c44903ffb
#
_entry.id   0a1bc287ae9b3df3ffd4a88c44903ffb
#
_cell.length_a   1.000
_cell.length_b   1.000
_cell.length_c   1.000
_cell.angle_alpha   90.00
_cell.angle_beta   90.00
_cell.angle_gamma   90.00
#
_symmetry.space_group_name_H-M   'P 1'
#
loop_
_entity.id
_entity.type
_entity.pdbx_description
1 polymer ?
#
loop_
_entity_poly.entity_id
_entity_poly.type
_entity_poly.pdbx_seq_one_letter_code
_entity_poly.pdbx_strand_id
1 'polypeptide(L)'
;MSDPTIIWTPSPNFTPGRQGWSVEAIVLHMMQGTLRGTTAWFQQETSEVSAHYGVGKNGEIDKYVRTGDTAWHAGEVIEPTAKLVTTVHPGVNPNLWTVGVEHEGMSGDPLTEPQYQASLWLLRQIRQQWRGIPADRDHILLHHEINARHAQCPGSGFPIARFMEDLSTATANSASV
;
A
#
# COMPACT_ATOMS: atom_id res chain seq x y z
N MET A 1 -13.84 -3.45 -18.93
CA MET A 1 -12.41 -3.09 -19.02
C MET A 1 -11.62 -4.34 -18.67
N SER A 2 -10.49 -4.62 -19.34
CA SER A 2 -9.61 -5.74 -18.97
C SER A 2 -8.93 -5.43 -17.63
N ASP A 3 -8.61 -6.47 -16.85
CA ASP A 3 -7.86 -6.33 -15.61
C ASP A 3 -6.48 -5.67 -15.86
N PRO A 4 -5.99 -4.83 -14.94
CA PRO A 4 -4.65 -4.27 -15.03
C PRO A 4 -3.58 -5.37 -15.08
N THR A 5 -2.52 -5.14 -15.86
CA THR A 5 -1.35 -6.02 -15.89
C THR A 5 -0.37 -5.61 -14.79
N ILE A 6 0.08 -6.59 -14.00
CA ILE A 6 1.14 -6.38 -13.02
C ILE A 6 2.49 -6.73 -13.67
N ILE A 7 3.42 -5.78 -13.68
CA ILE A 7 4.77 -5.94 -14.20
C ILE A 7 5.72 -6.25 -13.03
N TRP A 8 6.48 -7.34 -13.12
CA TRP A 8 7.47 -7.70 -12.11
C TRP A 8 8.76 -6.90 -12.33
N THR A 9 9.06 -5.99 -11.40
CA THR A 9 10.23 -5.10 -11.40
C THR A 9 10.94 -5.17 -10.05
N PRO A 10 11.66 -6.27 -9.75
CA PRO A 10 12.11 -6.59 -8.39
C PRO A 10 13.04 -5.54 -7.79
N SER A 11 12.83 -5.26 -6.50
CA SER A 11 13.73 -4.52 -5.63
C SER A 11 14.61 -5.48 -4.84
N PRO A 12 15.90 -5.20 -4.60
CA PRO A 12 16.73 -5.94 -3.66
C PRO A 12 16.45 -5.59 -2.19
N ASN A 13 15.73 -4.50 -1.93
CA ASN A 13 15.51 -3.94 -0.60
C ASN A 13 14.30 -4.59 0.08
N PHE A 14 14.46 -5.79 0.60
CA PHE A 14 13.41 -6.49 1.35
C PHE A 14 14.02 -7.52 2.30
N THR A 15 13.24 -7.97 3.26
CA THR A 15 13.58 -9.10 4.12
C THR A 15 12.78 -10.33 3.68
N PRO A 16 13.42 -11.48 3.43
CA PRO A 16 12.71 -12.71 3.10
C PRO A 16 11.75 -13.13 4.21
N GLY A 17 10.52 -13.47 3.83
CA GLY A 17 9.45 -13.86 4.73
C GLY A 17 8.95 -12.69 5.60
N ARG A 18 8.13 -13.03 6.61
CA ARG A 18 7.46 -12.08 7.52
C ARG A 18 7.68 -12.42 8.99
N GLN A 19 8.73 -13.18 9.33
CA GLN A 19 9.09 -13.57 10.70
C GLN A 19 7.91 -14.18 11.50
N GLY A 20 7.04 -14.94 10.82
CA GLY A 20 5.85 -15.56 11.43
C GLY A 20 4.58 -14.69 11.42
N TRP A 21 4.66 -13.44 10.97
CA TRP A 21 3.49 -12.57 10.84
C TRP A 21 2.71 -12.83 9.56
N SER A 22 1.39 -12.69 9.64
CA SER A 22 0.50 -12.63 8.47
C SER A 22 0.29 -11.18 8.03
N VAL A 23 -0.15 -10.99 6.78
CA VAL A 23 -0.58 -9.66 6.32
C VAL A 23 -1.97 -9.38 6.88
N GLU A 24 -2.10 -8.26 7.60
CA GLU A 24 -3.32 -7.81 8.27
C GLU A 24 -3.83 -6.46 7.77
N ALA A 25 -2.95 -5.67 7.12
CA ALA A 25 -3.33 -4.35 6.63
C ALA A 25 -2.59 -3.95 5.35
N ILE A 26 -3.09 -2.91 4.69
CA ILE A 26 -2.47 -2.28 3.53
C ILE A 26 -2.15 -0.83 3.90
N VAL A 27 -0.94 -0.37 3.56
CA VAL A 27 -0.51 1.02 3.75
C VAL A 27 -0.42 1.70 2.40
N LEU A 28 -1.10 2.83 2.27
CA LEU A 28 -1.15 3.63 1.05
C LEU A 28 -0.20 4.82 1.16
N HIS A 29 0.60 4.99 0.10
CA HIS A 29 1.64 6.01 0.00
C HIS A 29 1.52 6.82 -1.29
N MET A 30 2.19 7.97 -1.31
CA MET A 30 2.45 8.77 -2.51
C MET A 30 3.96 8.81 -2.76
N MET A 31 4.39 8.51 -3.99
CA MET A 31 5.79 8.34 -4.39
C MET A 31 6.66 9.58 -4.23
N GLN A 32 6.06 10.78 -4.21
CA GLN A 32 6.75 12.06 -4.37
C GLN A 32 7.54 12.13 -5.70
N GLY A 33 6.98 11.53 -6.75
CA GLY A 33 7.64 11.43 -8.07
C GLY A 33 6.86 10.59 -9.06
N THR A 34 7.58 10.11 -10.08
CA THR A 34 7.03 9.25 -11.14
C THR A 34 7.20 7.77 -10.82
N LEU A 35 6.32 6.91 -11.37
CA LEU A 35 6.43 5.45 -11.25
C LEU A 35 7.83 4.98 -11.69
N ARG A 36 8.30 5.42 -12.86
CA ARG A 36 9.63 5.07 -13.37
C ARG A 36 10.77 5.49 -12.45
N GLY A 37 10.69 6.70 -11.87
CA GLY A 37 11.70 7.22 -10.93
C GLY A 37 11.73 6.40 -9.65
N THR A 38 10.56 6.07 -9.10
CA THR A 38 10.42 5.24 -7.90
C THR A 38 10.90 3.81 -8.15
N THR A 39 10.57 3.21 -9.30
CA THR A 39 11.08 1.90 -9.70
C THR A 39 12.60 1.89 -9.76
N ALA A 40 13.22 2.89 -10.42
CA ALA A 40 14.67 3.01 -10.49
C ALA A 40 15.32 3.22 -9.11
N TRP A 41 14.65 3.94 -8.20
CA TRP A 41 15.11 4.16 -6.82
C TRP A 41 15.04 2.87 -6.00
N PHE A 42 13.93 2.15 -6.05
CA PHE A 42 13.75 0.89 -5.32
C PHE A 42 14.66 -0.24 -5.80
N GLN A 43 15.17 -0.16 -7.04
CA GLN A 43 16.13 -1.13 -7.59
C GLN A 43 17.58 -0.88 -7.17
N GLN A 44 17.87 0.23 -6.47
CA GLN A 44 19.20 0.51 -5.91
C GLN A 44 19.29 -0.05 -4.49
N GLU A 45 20.26 -0.91 -4.22
CA GLU A 45 20.51 -1.43 -2.86
C GLU A 45 20.73 -0.30 -1.85
N THR A 46 21.41 0.76 -2.28
CA THR A 46 21.74 1.93 -1.45
C THR A 46 20.54 2.80 -1.09
N SER A 47 19.36 2.57 -1.68
CA SER A 47 18.15 3.29 -1.31
C SER A 47 17.58 2.84 0.03
N GLU A 48 17.82 1.57 0.42
CA GLU A 48 17.35 0.95 1.66
C GLU A 48 15.84 1.11 1.91
N VAL A 49 15.06 1.28 0.83
CA VAL A 49 13.61 1.40 0.86
C VAL A 49 12.99 0.61 -0.28
N SER A 50 11.75 0.20 -0.12
CA SER A 50 10.93 -0.43 -1.15
C SER A 50 9.45 -0.35 -0.78
N ALA A 51 8.59 -0.80 -1.68
CA ALA A 51 7.19 -1.14 -1.40
C ALA A 51 6.87 -2.48 -2.08
N HIS A 52 5.66 -3.00 -1.88
CA HIS A 52 5.25 -4.21 -2.60
C HIS A 52 4.81 -3.87 -4.01
N TYR A 53 4.11 -2.74 -4.18
CA TYR A 53 3.55 -2.30 -5.45
C TYR A 53 3.72 -0.80 -5.67
N GLY A 54 3.77 -0.41 -6.94
CA GLY A 54 3.62 0.96 -7.40
C GLY A 54 2.53 1.05 -8.45
N VAL A 55 1.71 2.11 -8.39
CA VAL A 55 0.60 2.36 -9.32
C VAL A 55 0.83 3.67 -10.05
N GLY A 56 1.00 3.62 -11.36
CA GLY A 56 1.22 4.77 -12.24
C GLY A 56 -0.06 5.53 -12.56
N LYS A 57 0.09 6.81 -12.97
CA LYS A 57 -1.03 7.71 -13.34
C LYS A 57 -1.89 7.18 -14.49
N ASN A 58 -1.34 6.33 -15.35
CA ASN A 58 -2.03 5.67 -16.45
C ASN A 58 -2.66 4.32 -16.07
N GLY A 59 -2.53 3.88 -14.80
CA GLY A 59 -3.07 2.63 -14.28
C GLY A 59 -2.14 1.42 -14.44
N GLU A 60 -0.89 1.59 -14.88
CA GLU A 60 0.09 0.49 -14.85
C GLU A 60 0.50 0.16 -13.41
N ILE A 61 0.82 -1.11 -13.15
CA ILE A 61 1.18 -1.58 -11.82
C ILE A 61 2.53 -2.29 -11.89
N ASP A 62 3.51 -1.72 -11.17
CA ASP A 62 4.78 -2.39 -10.90
C ASP A 62 4.69 -3.19 -9.58
N LYS A 63 5.30 -4.38 -9.57
CA LYS A 63 5.46 -5.19 -8.36
C LYS A 63 6.93 -5.33 -8.02
N TYR A 64 7.34 -4.86 -6.86
CA TYR A 64 8.74 -4.80 -6.43
C TYR A 64 9.13 -5.90 -5.47
N VAL A 65 8.24 -6.24 -4.54
CA VAL A 65 8.45 -7.27 -3.51
C VAL A 65 7.25 -8.20 -3.47
N ARG A 66 7.48 -9.50 -3.29
CA ARG A 66 6.38 -10.46 -3.12
C ARG A 66 5.65 -10.19 -1.81
N THR A 67 4.33 -10.31 -1.78
CA THR A 67 3.55 -10.05 -0.57
C THR A 67 3.82 -11.04 0.58
N GLY A 68 4.45 -12.18 0.30
CA GLY A 68 4.97 -13.12 1.32
C GLY A 68 6.28 -12.70 1.97
N ASP A 69 6.95 -11.69 1.42
CA ASP A 69 8.18 -11.10 1.94
C ASP A 69 7.90 -9.72 2.57
N THR A 70 8.87 -9.16 3.29
CA THR A 70 8.74 -7.89 3.99
C THR A 70 9.39 -6.77 3.19
N ALA A 71 8.62 -5.92 2.53
CA ALA A 71 9.09 -4.68 1.93
C ALA A 71 9.36 -3.61 3.00
N TRP A 72 10.26 -2.66 2.72
CA TRP A 72 10.68 -1.62 3.66
C TRP A 72 10.01 -0.29 3.31
N HIS A 73 8.71 -0.15 3.65
CA HIS A 73 7.88 0.99 3.23
C HIS A 73 7.33 1.85 4.37
N ALA A 74 7.15 1.27 5.58
CA ALA A 74 6.48 1.98 6.67
C ALA A 74 7.43 2.90 7.46
N GLY A 75 8.75 2.69 7.31
CA GLY A 75 9.76 3.44 8.06
C GLY A 75 9.70 3.21 9.56
N GLU A 76 10.17 4.20 10.32
CA GLU A 76 10.06 4.22 11.78
C GLU A 76 8.62 4.48 12.23
N VAL A 77 8.23 3.92 13.36
CA VAL A 77 6.96 4.25 14.03
C VAL A 77 7.17 5.50 14.88
N ILE A 78 6.54 6.62 14.48
CA ILE A 78 6.68 7.91 15.15
C ILE A 78 5.30 8.52 15.35
N GLU A 79 4.91 8.74 16.61
CA GLU A 79 3.61 9.32 17.02
C GLU A 79 2.43 8.70 16.23
N PRO A 80 2.31 7.35 16.20
CA PRO A 80 1.31 6.69 15.38
C PRO A 80 -0.11 6.96 15.88
N THR A 81 -1.05 7.03 14.93
CA THR A 81 -2.49 7.14 15.22
C THR A 81 -3.27 5.90 14.84
N ALA A 82 -2.71 5.05 13.96
CA ALA A 82 -3.34 3.80 13.54
C ALA A 82 -3.53 2.83 14.72
N LYS A 83 -4.75 2.33 14.91
CA LYS A 83 -5.12 1.43 16.02
C LYS A 83 -4.32 0.13 16.00
N LEU A 84 -4.05 -0.45 14.81
CA LEU A 84 -3.22 -1.66 14.71
C LEU A 84 -1.80 -1.42 15.23
N VAL A 85 -1.24 -0.23 15.03
CA VAL A 85 0.10 0.13 15.50
C VAL A 85 0.12 0.44 16.99
N THR A 86 -0.87 1.20 17.48
CA THR A 86 -0.87 1.71 18.86
C THR A 86 -1.36 0.71 19.88
N THR A 87 -2.32 -0.16 19.50
CA THR A 87 -3.09 -0.97 20.43
C THR A 87 -2.96 -2.46 20.17
N VAL A 88 -2.97 -2.89 18.91
CA VAL A 88 -2.97 -4.32 18.57
C VAL A 88 -1.54 -4.88 18.50
N HIS A 89 -0.62 -4.16 17.85
CA HIS A 89 0.76 -4.58 17.66
C HIS A 89 1.76 -3.51 18.15
N PRO A 90 1.65 -3.02 19.41
CA PRO A 90 2.54 -1.99 19.92
C PRO A 90 3.99 -2.46 19.91
N GLY A 91 4.89 -1.63 19.33
CA GLY A 91 6.32 -1.93 19.25
C GLY A 91 6.72 -2.93 18.15
N VAL A 92 5.77 -3.47 17.39
CA VAL A 92 6.08 -4.36 16.26
C VAL A 92 6.29 -3.53 14.98
N ASN A 93 7.32 -3.88 14.21
CA ASN A 93 7.60 -3.24 12.92
C ASN A 93 6.42 -3.45 11.94
N PRO A 94 5.73 -2.38 11.50
CA PRO A 94 4.56 -2.50 10.62
C PRO A 94 4.86 -3.18 9.28
N ASN A 95 6.09 -3.13 8.78
CA ASN A 95 6.47 -3.83 7.55
C ASN A 95 6.20 -5.34 7.61
N LEU A 96 6.24 -5.94 8.81
CA LEU A 96 6.04 -7.39 9.00
C LEU A 96 4.62 -7.85 8.71
N TRP A 97 3.62 -7.00 8.95
CA TRP A 97 2.20 -7.34 8.87
C TRP A 97 1.39 -6.46 7.89
N THR A 98 2.08 -5.63 7.09
CA THR A 98 1.42 -4.78 6.08
C THR A 98 1.93 -5.04 4.66
N VAL A 99 1.12 -4.66 3.68
CA VAL A 99 1.50 -4.51 2.27
C VAL A 99 1.51 -3.03 1.91
N GLY A 100 2.65 -2.51 1.46
CA GLY A 100 2.78 -1.12 1.01
C GLY A 100 2.44 -0.97 -0.47
N VAL A 101 1.62 0.04 -0.80
CA VAL A 101 1.24 0.43 -2.16
C VAL A 101 1.54 1.90 -2.37
N GLU A 102 2.45 2.18 -3.28
CA GLU A 102 2.86 3.52 -3.69
C GLU A 102 2.05 4.01 -4.89
N HIS A 103 1.71 5.30 -4.91
CA HIS A 103 0.97 5.93 -6.01
C HIS A 103 1.81 7.04 -6.64
N GLU A 104 1.91 7.03 -7.96
CA GLU A 104 2.63 8.08 -8.70
C GLU A 104 1.99 9.45 -8.47
N GLY A 105 2.80 10.44 -8.12
CA GLY A 105 2.39 11.82 -7.87
C GLY A 105 3.11 12.47 -6.71
N MET A 106 2.67 13.66 -6.36
CA MET A 106 3.15 14.43 -5.22
C MET A 106 2.13 14.38 -4.08
N SER A 107 2.56 14.49 -2.84
CA SER A 107 1.66 14.58 -1.69
C SER A 107 0.60 15.67 -1.89
N GLY A 108 -0.66 15.28 -1.69
CA GLY A 108 -1.80 16.19 -1.89
C GLY A 108 -2.38 16.16 -3.30
N ASP A 109 -1.71 15.54 -4.28
CA ASP A 109 -2.30 15.32 -5.60
C ASP A 109 -3.50 14.36 -5.50
N PRO A 110 -4.58 14.59 -6.26
CA PRO A 110 -5.61 13.57 -6.47
C PRO A 110 -5.07 12.46 -7.38
N LEU A 111 -5.60 11.26 -7.24
CA LEU A 111 -5.32 10.20 -8.21
C LEU A 111 -6.05 10.48 -9.53
N THR A 112 -5.42 10.13 -10.64
CA THR A 112 -6.14 10.06 -11.93
C THR A 112 -7.15 8.92 -11.89
N GLU A 113 -8.19 8.97 -12.72
CA GLU A 113 -9.20 7.90 -12.74
C GLU A 113 -8.60 6.52 -13.13
N PRO A 114 -7.72 6.40 -14.15
CA PRO A 114 -7.04 5.14 -14.43
C PRO A 114 -6.22 4.62 -13.24
N GLN A 115 -5.49 5.50 -12.55
CA GLN A 115 -4.70 5.17 -11.36
C GLN A 115 -5.59 4.68 -10.20
N TYR A 116 -6.69 5.40 -9.95
CA TYR A 116 -7.66 5.02 -8.93
C TYR A 116 -8.26 3.63 -9.19
N GLN A 117 -8.72 3.37 -10.42
CA GLN A 117 -9.33 2.09 -10.79
C GLN A 117 -8.33 0.92 -10.69
N ALA A 118 -7.08 1.13 -11.14
CA ALA A 118 -6.01 0.14 -11.02
C ALA A 118 -5.68 -0.13 -9.55
N SER A 119 -5.59 0.91 -8.73
CA SER A 119 -5.35 0.78 -7.29
C SER A 119 -6.50 0.05 -6.60
N LEU A 120 -7.76 0.42 -6.87
CA LEU A 120 -8.93 -0.25 -6.30
C LEU A 120 -8.96 -1.74 -6.64
N TRP A 121 -8.67 -2.08 -7.90
CA TRP A 121 -8.54 -3.47 -8.33
C TRP A 121 -7.42 -4.18 -7.56
N LEU A 122 -6.23 -3.56 -7.44
CA LEU A 122 -5.10 -4.12 -6.72
C LEU A 122 -5.41 -4.37 -5.23
N LEU A 123 -6.07 -3.43 -4.55
CA LEU A 123 -6.48 -3.59 -3.15
C LEU A 123 -7.44 -4.78 -2.98
N ARG A 124 -8.35 -4.98 -3.93
CA ARG A 124 -9.24 -6.16 -3.95
C ARG A 124 -8.45 -7.45 -4.11
N GLN A 125 -7.45 -7.50 -5.01
CA GLN A 125 -6.58 -8.68 -5.20
C GLN A 125 -5.76 -8.99 -3.95
N ILE A 126 -5.16 -7.98 -3.30
CA ILE A 126 -4.41 -8.17 -2.05
C ILE A 126 -5.33 -8.73 -0.95
N ARG A 127 -6.54 -8.19 -0.78
CA ARG A 127 -7.52 -8.66 0.20
C ARG A 127 -8.06 -10.06 -0.12
N GLN A 128 -8.15 -10.43 -1.38
CA GLN A 128 -8.52 -11.77 -1.80
C GLN A 128 -7.41 -12.78 -1.48
N GLN A 129 -6.16 -12.42 -1.69
CA GLN A 129 -4.99 -13.23 -1.35
C GLN A 129 -4.85 -13.38 0.17
N TRP A 130 -5.05 -12.29 0.91
CA TRP A 130 -4.94 -12.22 2.37
C TRP A 130 -6.32 -12.00 2.98
N ARG A 131 -7.10 -13.08 3.10
CA ARG A 131 -8.53 -13.06 3.45
C ARG A 131 -8.87 -12.46 4.83
N GLY A 132 -7.89 -12.12 5.64
CA GLY A 132 -8.07 -11.49 6.95
C GLY A 132 -8.13 -9.96 6.94
N ILE A 133 -7.93 -9.30 5.78
CA ILE A 133 -7.89 -7.83 5.71
C ILE A 133 -9.32 -7.27 5.50
N PRO A 134 -9.96 -6.66 6.52
CA PRO A 134 -11.26 -6.01 6.38
C PRO A 134 -11.20 -4.78 5.45
N ALA A 135 -12.36 -4.38 4.88
CA ALA A 135 -12.48 -3.15 4.12
C ALA A 135 -12.85 -1.99 5.05
N ASP A 136 -12.00 -1.65 5.99
CA ASP A 136 -12.22 -0.58 6.94
C ASP A 136 -10.96 0.28 7.17
N ARG A 137 -11.11 1.38 7.91
CA ARG A 137 -10.03 2.33 8.19
C ARG A 137 -9.03 1.84 9.24
N ASP A 138 -9.32 0.79 9.96
CA ASP A 138 -8.35 0.15 10.86
C ASP A 138 -7.32 -0.68 10.08
N HIS A 139 -7.66 -1.17 8.87
CA HIS A 139 -6.82 -2.08 8.06
C HIS A 139 -6.37 -1.50 6.71
N ILE A 140 -7.00 -0.44 6.21
CA ILE A 140 -6.50 0.34 5.06
C ILE A 140 -5.93 1.65 5.60
N LEU A 141 -4.63 1.66 5.80
CA LEU A 141 -3.89 2.71 6.50
C LEU A 141 -3.27 3.71 5.53
N LEU A 142 -3.03 4.91 6.02
CA LEU A 142 -2.23 5.93 5.35
C LEU A 142 -0.87 6.05 6.05
N HIS A 143 0.19 6.33 5.31
CA HIS A 143 1.56 6.34 5.85
C HIS A 143 1.71 7.25 7.08
N HIS A 144 1.12 8.46 7.05
CA HIS A 144 1.17 9.40 8.19
C HIS A 144 0.51 8.87 9.47
N GLU A 145 -0.34 7.85 9.39
CA GLU A 145 -0.95 7.22 10.57
C GLU A 145 0.03 6.27 11.30
N ILE A 146 1.16 5.96 10.66
CA ILE A 146 2.26 5.16 11.23
C ILE A 146 3.41 6.06 11.64
N ASN A 147 3.73 7.06 10.80
CA ASN A 147 4.89 7.93 10.99
C ASN A 147 4.52 9.40 10.76
N ALA A 148 4.43 10.17 11.84
CA ALA A 148 4.06 11.59 11.81
C ALA A 148 5.06 12.49 11.05
N ARG A 149 6.32 12.06 10.83
CA ARG A 149 7.28 12.78 9.98
C ARG A 149 6.86 12.78 8.51
N HIS A 150 6.01 11.84 8.10
CA HIS A 150 5.40 11.77 6.77
C HIS A 150 3.98 12.34 6.75
N ALA A 151 3.72 13.42 7.51
CA ALA A 151 2.40 14.03 7.71
C ALA A 151 1.65 14.34 6.40
N GLN A 152 2.36 14.54 5.30
CA GLN A 152 1.78 14.82 3.99
C GLN A 152 1.66 13.56 3.09
N CYS A 153 1.97 12.35 3.59
CA CYS A 153 1.88 11.14 2.79
C CYS A 153 0.64 10.29 3.19
N PRO A 154 -0.26 10.03 2.26
CA PRO A 154 -0.32 10.43 0.86
C PRO A 154 -0.85 11.85 0.62
N GLY A 155 -1.36 12.54 1.66
CA GLY A 155 -1.84 13.91 1.61
C GLY A 155 -3.36 14.04 1.44
N SER A 156 -3.86 15.28 1.55
CA SER A 156 -5.31 15.57 1.65
C SER A 156 -6.09 15.34 0.35
N GLY A 157 -5.43 15.31 -0.80
CA GLY A 157 -6.06 15.00 -2.09
C GLY A 157 -6.30 13.51 -2.34
N PHE A 158 -5.72 12.64 -1.49
CA PHE A 158 -5.86 11.19 -1.66
C PHE A 158 -7.29 10.72 -1.37
N PRO A 159 -7.95 9.97 -2.29
CA PRO A 159 -9.39 9.70 -2.24
C PRO A 159 -9.76 8.54 -1.29
N ILE A 160 -9.28 8.55 -0.04
CA ILE A 160 -9.47 7.43 0.90
C ILE A 160 -10.94 7.13 1.17
N ALA A 161 -11.80 8.15 1.27
CA ALA A 161 -13.23 7.95 1.49
C ALA A 161 -13.89 7.16 0.34
N ARG A 162 -13.52 7.48 -0.91
CA ARG A 162 -13.99 6.77 -2.10
C ARG A 162 -13.50 5.32 -2.11
N PHE A 163 -12.24 5.06 -1.72
CA PHE A 163 -11.75 3.69 -1.57
C PHE A 163 -12.57 2.89 -0.56
N MET A 164 -12.91 3.48 0.60
CA MET A 164 -13.71 2.78 1.62
C MET A 164 -15.11 2.43 1.11
N GLU A 165 -15.77 3.35 0.42
CA GLU A 165 -17.08 3.12 -0.19
C GLU A 165 -17.00 1.98 -1.22
N ASP A 166 -16.07 2.07 -2.19
CA ASP A 166 -15.97 1.11 -3.29
C ASP A 166 -15.45 -0.27 -2.87
N LEU A 167 -14.66 -0.36 -1.79
CA LEU A 167 -14.22 -1.63 -1.23
C LEU A 167 -15.32 -2.33 -0.44
N SER A 168 -16.20 -1.58 0.25
CA SER A 168 -17.30 -2.13 1.04
C SER A 168 -18.44 -2.66 0.17
N THR A 169 -18.76 -1.98 -0.94
CA THR A 169 -19.85 -2.39 -1.86
C THR A 169 -19.55 -3.70 -2.58
N ALA A 170 -18.27 -4.02 -2.86
CA ALA A 170 -17.89 -5.28 -3.49
C ALA A 170 -18.11 -6.51 -2.58
N THR A 171 -18.10 -6.33 -1.26
CA THR A 171 -18.36 -7.42 -0.29
C THR A 171 -19.83 -7.79 -0.23
N ALA A 172 -20.74 -6.86 -0.48
CA ALA A 172 -22.18 -7.10 -0.47
C ALA A 172 -22.65 -7.96 -1.67
N ASN A 173 -22.03 -7.80 -2.84
CA ASN A 173 -22.38 -8.56 -4.05
C ASN A 173 -21.86 -10.01 -4.06
N SER A 174 -20.85 -10.34 -3.25
CA SER A 174 -20.32 -11.72 -3.13
C SER A 174 -21.05 -12.56 -2.06
N ALA A 175 -21.89 -11.94 -1.23
CA ALA A 175 -22.68 -12.61 -0.20
C ALA A 175 -24.10 -12.98 -0.66
N SER A 176 -24.47 -12.68 -1.92
CA SER A 176 -25.82 -12.86 -2.47
C SER A 176 -25.90 -13.91 -3.60
N VAL A 177 -24.95 -14.87 -3.63
CA VAL A 177 -24.98 -16.01 -4.58
C VAL A 177 -24.94 -17.33 -3.81
#